data_1938ff9bc726908fbc7b091cba495cd5
#
_entry.id   1938ff9bc726908fbc7b091cba495cd5
#
_cell.length_a   1.000
_cell.length_b   1.000
_cell.length_c   1.000
_cell.angle_alpha   90.00
_cell.angle_beta   90.00
_cell.angle_gamma   90.00
#
_symmetry.space_group_name_H-M   'P 1'
#
loop_
_entity.id
_entity.type
_entity.pdbx_description
1 polymer ?
#
loop_
_entity_poly.entity_id
_entity_poly.type
_entity_poly.pdbx_seq_one_letter_code
_entity_poly.pdbx_strand_id
1 'polypeptide(L)'
;MEHTGLSETMVVTDSVLEESSFSGVAMPSVRFEDTRMRSARIDHVDMADAVFSRVKLARARFTIVDLSGVHIENVMLANGTIQDASLAGVEINDCDIEGLRINGYLVSDLIAAYRKNI
;
A
#
# COMPACT_ATOMS: atom_id res chain seq x y z
N MET A 1 -12.40 -13.21 7.80
CA MET A 1 -11.97 -14.56 7.38
C MET A 1 -10.51 -14.76 7.71
N GLU A 2 -10.18 -15.83 8.34
CA GLU A 2 -8.81 -16.11 8.74
C GLU A 2 -8.17 -17.09 7.78
N HIS A 3 -6.95 -16.75 7.36
CA HIS A 3 -6.16 -17.58 6.46
C HIS A 3 -4.81 -17.90 7.10
N THR A 4 -4.82 -18.32 8.34
CA THR A 4 -3.59 -18.66 9.03
C THR A 4 -3.06 -20.00 8.55
N GLY A 5 -1.76 -20.04 8.25
CA GLY A 5 -1.10 -21.28 7.87
C GLY A 5 -1.37 -21.77 6.46
N LEU A 6 -2.05 -20.97 5.64
CA LEU A 6 -2.29 -21.34 4.26
C LEU A 6 -1.11 -20.91 3.39
N SER A 7 -0.74 -21.78 2.44
CA SER A 7 0.29 -21.47 1.47
C SER A 7 -0.26 -20.79 0.23
N GLU A 8 -1.57 -20.68 0.13
CA GLU A 8 -2.22 -20.11 -1.02
C GLU A 8 -2.21 -18.59 -0.98
N THR A 9 -1.96 -17.97 -2.13
CA THR A 9 -2.03 -16.51 -2.25
C THR A 9 -3.48 -16.07 -2.27
N MET A 10 -3.82 -15.15 -1.38
CA MET A 10 -5.14 -14.55 -1.39
C MET A 10 -5.21 -13.51 -2.51
N VAL A 11 -6.26 -13.57 -3.32
CA VAL A 11 -6.50 -12.60 -4.37
C VAL A 11 -7.82 -11.90 -4.14
N VAL A 12 -7.79 -10.57 -4.16
CA VAL A 12 -8.99 -9.75 -4.06
C VAL A 12 -9.09 -8.98 -5.37
N THR A 13 -10.19 -9.18 -6.10
CA THR A 13 -10.35 -8.56 -7.41
C THR A 13 -11.77 -8.05 -7.60
N ASP A 14 -11.91 -6.97 -8.39
CA ASP A 14 -13.20 -6.39 -8.74
C ASP A 14 -14.09 -6.07 -7.52
N SER A 15 -13.46 -5.62 -6.44
CA SER A 15 -14.15 -5.43 -5.17
C SER A 15 -14.21 -3.97 -4.77
N VAL A 16 -15.14 -3.66 -3.88
CA VAL A 16 -15.24 -2.33 -3.28
C VAL A 16 -15.04 -2.49 -1.78
N LEU A 17 -13.91 -1.96 -1.30
CA LEU A 17 -13.51 -2.05 0.10
C LEU A 17 -13.24 -0.66 0.67
N GLU A 18 -14.03 0.34 0.22
CA GLU A 18 -13.83 1.71 0.67
C GLU A 18 -14.10 1.83 2.17
N GLU A 19 -13.25 2.58 2.86
CA GLU A 19 -13.32 2.80 4.29
C GLU A 19 -13.19 1.51 5.12
N SER A 20 -12.69 0.44 4.51
CA SER A 20 -12.47 -0.82 5.22
C SER A 20 -11.29 -0.72 6.18
N SER A 21 -11.28 -1.56 7.19
CA SER A 21 -10.20 -1.64 8.16
C SER A 21 -9.62 -3.05 8.20
N PHE A 22 -8.30 -3.12 8.12
CA PHE A 22 -7.55 -4.35 8.32
C PHE A 22 -6.65 -4.13 9.52
N SER A 23 -6.78 -4.95 10.55
CA SER A 23 -6.01 -4.76 11.77
C SER A 23 -5.57 -6.09 12.34
N GLY A 24 -4.28 -6.19 12.66
CA GLY A 24 -3.74 -7.39 13.30
C GLY A 24 -3.81 -8.65 12.43
N VAL A 25 -3.71 -8.49 11.11
CA VAL A 25 -3.88 -9.60 10.17
C VAL A 25 -2.58 -9.86 9.43
N ALA A 26 -2.32 -11.11 9.11
CA ALA A 26 -1.20 -11.47 8.24
C ALA A 26 -1.74 -11.81 6.86
N MET A 27 -1.30 -11.07 5.85
CA MET A 27 -1.70 -11.26 4.46
C MET A 27 -0.47 -11.22 3.54
N PRO A 28 0.58 -12.00 3.82
CA PRO A 28 1.75 -11.96 2.95
C PRO A 28 1.38 -12.43 1.54
N SER A 29 1.97 -11.77 0.55
CA SER A 29 1.75 -12.07 -0.86
C SER A 29 0.30 -11.88 -1.34
N VAL A 30 -0.52 -11.15 -0.59
CA VAL A 30 -1.89 -10.84 -1.03
C VAL A 30 -1.86 -10.03 -2.31
N ARG A 31 -2.83 -10.25 -3.18
CA ARG A 31 -2.96 -9.50 -4.42
C ARG A 31 -4.28 -8.76 -4.43
N PHE A 32 -4.21 -7.45 -4.62
CA PHE A 32 -5.38 -6.60 -4.83
C PHE A 32 -5.33 -6.13 -6.27
N GLU A 33 -6.37 -6.44 -7.04
CA GLU A 33 -6.46 -6.07 -8.45
C GLU A 33 -7.83 -5.49 -8.74
N ASP A 34 -7.87 -4.39 -9.49
CA ASP A 34 -9.14 -3.76 -9.90
C ASP A 34 -10.08 -3.53 -8.71
N THR A 35 -9.53 -3.03 -7.62
CA THR A 35 -10.25 -2.90 -6.35
C THR A 35 -10.25 -1.45 -5.89
N ARG A 36 -11.35 -1.01 -5.30
CA ARG A 36 -11.47 0.33 -4.73
C ARG A 36 -11.34 0.24 -3.22
N MET A 37 -10.32 0.92 -2.69
CA MET A 37 -9.99 0.88 -1.28
C MET A 37 -9.72 2.29 -0.74
N ARG A 38 -10.42 3.30 -1.24
CA ARG A 38 -10.23 4.67 -0.76
C ARG A 38 -10.49 4.74 0.73
N SER A 39 -9.64 5.49 1.42
CA SER A 39 -9.76 5.70 2.86
C SER A 39 -9.68 4.41 3.68
N ALA A 40 -9.14 3.35 3.12
CA ALA A 40 -8.91 2.12 3.87
C ALA A 40 -7.89 2.36 4.98
N ARG A 41 -8.05 1.67 6.09
CA ARG A 41 -7.11 1.70 7.20
C ARG A 41 -6.45 0.34 7.31
N ILE A 42 -5.13 0.35 7.27
CA ILE A 42 -4.35 -0.88 7.33
C ILE A 42 -3.36 -0.69 8.48
N ASP A 43 -3.57 -1.40 9.58
CA ASP A 43 -2.87 -1.18 10.83
C ASP A 43 -2.41 -2.50 11.43
N HIS A 44 -1.12 -2.61 11.76
CA HIS A 44 -0.54 -3.83 12.30
C HIS A 44 -0.77 -5.02 11.35
N VAL A 45 -0.41 -4.88 10.09
CA VAL A 45 -0.65 -5.90 9.08
C VAL A 45 0.66 -6.32 8.42
N ASP A 46 0.83 -7.60 8.21
CA ASP A 46 1.92 -8.14 7.41
C ASP A 46 1.43 -8.29 5.98
N MET A 47 2.01 -7.51 5.07
CA MET A 47 1.69 -7.55 3.64
C MET A 47 2.96 -7.74 2.81
N ALA A 48 3.98 -8.37 3.37
CA ALA A 48 5.23 -8.57 2.63
C ALA A 48 4.95 -9.26 1.29
N ASP A 49 5.60 -8.76 0.25
CA ASP A 49 5.48 -9.28 -1.13
C ASP A 49 4.08 -9.16 -1.73
N ALA A 50 3.21 -8.31 -1.17
CA ALA A 50 1.90 -8.08 -1.73
C ALA A 50 1.99 -7.36 -3.07
N VAL A 51 0.92 -7.46 -3.86
CA VAL A 51 0.82 -6.78 -5.15
C VAL A 51 -0.45 -5.96 -5.18
N PHE A 52 -0.32 -4.69 -5.51
CA PHE A 52 -1.45 -3.80 -5.76
C PHE A 52 -1.40 -3.39 -7.23
N SER A 53 -2.43 -3.72 -7.98
CA SER A 53 -2.51 -3.39 -9.40
C SER A 53 -3.89 -2.83 -9.73
N ARG A 54 -3.91 -1.64 -10.31
CA ARG A 54 -5.16 -0.95 -10.64
C ARG A 54 -6.09 -0.82 -9.43
N VAL A 55 -5.55 -0.30 -8.34
CA VAL A 55 -6.26 -0.16 -7.07
C VAL A 55 -6.39 1.32 -6.72
N LYS A 56 -7.52 1.71 -6.18
CA LYS A 56 -7.74 3.07 -5.71
C LYS A 56 -7.52 3.10 -4.21
N LEU A 57 -6.39 3.67 -3.80
CA LEU A 57 -5.99 3.77 -2.39
C LEU A 57 -5.90 5.23 -1.92
N ALA A 58 -6.57 6.16 -2.63
CA ALA A 58 -6.54 7.56 -2.22
C ALA A 58 -6.95 7.70 -0.76
N ARG A 59 -6.19 8.45 0.00
CA ARG A 59 -6.39 8.68 1.43
C ARG A 59 -6.33 7.44 2.31
N ALA A 60 -5.79 6.34 1.81
CA ALA A 60 -5.57 5.15 2.63
C ALA A 60 -4.47 5.42 3.65
N ARG A 61 -4.55 4.77 4.79
CA ARG A 61 -3.56 4.89 5.86
C ARG A 61 -2.94 3.54 6.15
N PHE A 62 -1.63 3.49 6.06
CA PHE A 62 -0.84 2.32 6.41
C PHE A 62 -0.04 2.65 7.65
N THR A 63 -0.28 1.96 8.75
CA THR A 63 0.42 2.22 10.02
C THR A 63 0.93 0.89 10.60
N ILE A 64 2.21 0.84 10.91
CA ILE A 64 2.86 -0.35 11.46
C ILE A 64 2.58 -1.55 10.54
N VAL A 65 3.06 -1.44 9.30
CA VAL A 65 2.78 -2.44 8.26
C VAL A 65 4.10 -2.92 7.68
N ASP A 66 4.20 -4.21 7.44
CA ASP A 66 5.32 -4.75 6.68
C ASP A 66 4.94 -4.72 5.20
N LEU A 67 5.55 -3.81 4.46
CA LEU A 67 5.35 -3.67 3.01
C LEU A 67 6.60 -4.10 2.24
N SER A 68 7.51 -4.83 2.87
CA SER A 68 8.75 -5.22 2.18
C SER A 68 8.45 -6.04 0.94
N GLY A 69 9.12 -5.72 -0.15
CA GLY A 69 8.95 -6.41 -1.43
C GLY A 69 7.64 -6.14 -2.15
N VAL A 70 6.81 -5.23 -1.67
CA VAL A 70 5.51 -4.94 -2.28
C VAL A 70 5.68 -4.27 -3.64
N HIS A 71 4.86 -4.68 -4.59
CA HIS A 71 4.75 -4.04 -5.89
C HIS A 71 3.47 -3.23 -5.96
N ILE A 72 3.59 -1.95 -6.28
CA ILE A 72 2.47 -1.03 -6.41
C ILE A 72 2.52 -0.44 -7.81
N GLU A 73 1.54 -0.75 -8.64
CA GLU A 73 1.52 -0.30 -10.03
C GLU A 73 0.12 0.14 -10.44
N ASN A 74 0.04 1.28 -11.12
CA ASN A 74 -1.22 1.86 -11.57
C ASN A 74 -2.21 2.05 -10.42
N VAL A 75 -1.73 2.59 -9.31
CA VAL A 75 -2.50 2.77 -8.09
C VAL A 75 -2.63 4.26 -7.79
N MET A 76 -3.79 4.66 -7.31
CA MET A 76 -4.01 6.02 -6.83
C MET A 76 -3.67 6.07 -5.35
N LEU A 77 -2.58 6.76 -5.02
CA LEU A 77 -2.11 6.92 -3.64
C LEU A 77 -2.26 8.36 -3.14
N ALA A 78 -3.00 9.19 -3.87
CA ALA A 78 -3.11 10.60 -3.54
C ALA A 78 -3.59 10.80 -2.10
N ASN A 79 -2.88 11.66 -1.37
CA ASN A 79 -3.18 12.00 0.02
C ASN A 79 -3.17 10.82 0.98
N GLY A 80 -2.54 9.72 0.58
CA GLY A 80 -2.34 8.59 1.47
C GLY A 80 -1.23 8.85 2.48
N THR A 81 -1.19 8.04 3.52
CA THR A 81 -0.11 8.10 4.52
C THR A 81 0.44 6.72 4.78
N ILE A 82 1.76 6.65 4.89
CA ILE A 82 2.46 5.43 5.27
C ILE A 82 3.36 5.79 6.44
N GLN A 83 3.17 5.13 7.56
CA GLN A 83 3.89 5.46 8.78
C GLN A 83 4.32 4.19 9.52
N ASP A 84 5.55 4.19 10.03
CA ASP A 84 6.10 3.07 10.79
C ASP A 84 6.01 1.76 10.01
N ALA A 85 6.41 1.80 8.74
CA ALA A 85 6.34 0.63 7.87
C ALA A 85 7.72 0.23 7.38
N SER A 86 7.89 -1.06 7.13
CA SER A 86 9.05 -1.54 6.40
C SER A 86 8.77 -1.38 4.91
N LEU A 87 9.64 -0.65 4.22
CA LEU A 87 9.52 -0.39 2.79
C LEU A 87 10.68 -1.00 1.99
N ALA A 88 11.40 -1.94 2.59
CA ALA A 88 12.54 -2.55 1.93
C ALA A 88 12.10 -3.23 0.62
N GLY A 89 12.74 -2.84 -0.48
CA GLY A 89 12.44 -3.44 -1.78
C GLY A 89 11.09 -3.10 -2.39
N VAL A 90 10.40 -2.08 -1.86
CA VAL A 90 9.12 -1.64 -2.42
C VAL A 90 9.34 -0.96 -3.76
N GLU A 91 8.51 -1.29 -4.73
CA GLU A 91 8.48 -0.61 -6.02
C GLU A 91 7.12 0.05 -6.22
N ILE A 92 7.14 1.34 -6.55
CA ILE A 92 5.93 2.12 -6.83
C ILE A 92 6.09 2.69 -8.23
N ASN A 93 5.29 2.21 -9.18
CA ASN A 93 5.40 2.59 -10.58
C ASN A 93 4.06 3.06 -11.12
N ASP A 94 4.11 4.10 -11.95
CA ASP A 94 2.94 4.60 -12.68
C ASP A 94 1.76 4.91 -11.76
N CYS A 95 2.04 5.54 -10.62
CA CYS A 95 1.03 5.83 -9.61
C CYS A 95 0.80 7.33 -9.44
N ASP A 96 -0.41 7.68 -9.04
CA ASP A 96 -0.71 9.03 -8.60
C ASP A 96 -0.28 9.15 -7.14
N ILE A 97 0.76 9.94 -6.89
CA ILE A 97 1.32 10.13 -5.55
C ILE A 97 1.12 11.55 -5.03
N GLU A 98 0.19 12.31 -5.62
CA GLU A 98 -0.06 13.67 -5.15
C GLU A 98 -0.45 13.66 -3.67
N GLY A 99 0.29 14.41 -2.86
CA GLY A 99 0.01 14.52 -1.43
C GLY A 99 0.36 13.30 -0.61
N LEU A 100 0.95 12.26 -1.21
CA LEU A 100 1.38 11.06 -0.47
C LEU A 100 2.48 11.43 0.51
N ARG A 101 2.35 10.98 1.75
CA ARG A 101 3.36 11.19 2.79
C ARG A 101 3.86 9.87 3.34
N ILE A 102 5.16 9.82 3.58
CA ILE A 102 5.82 8.72 4.27
C ILE A 102 6.51 9.32 5.50
N ASN A 103 6.13 8.89 6.67
CA ASN A 103 6.65 9.41 7.94
C ASN A 103 6.58 10.95 8.01
N GLY A 104 5.51 11.52 7.49
CA GLY A 104 5.28 12.96 7.49
C GLY A 104 5.93 13.73 6.36
N TYR A 105 6.74 13.10 5.53
CA TYR A 105 7.41 13.78 4.42
C TYR A 105 6.64 13.59 3.12
N LEU A 106 6.46 14.68 2.38
CA LEU A 106 5.86 14.58 1.05
C LEU A 106 6.81 13.86 0.10
N VAL A 107 6.33 12.80 -0.52
CA VAL A 107 7.13 12.02 -1.46
C VAL A 107 7.58 12.86 -2.64
N SER A 108 6.71 13.73 -3.15
CA SER A 108 7.07 14.62 -4.27
C SER A 108 8.24 15.54 -3.92
N ASP A 109 8.32 16.01 -2.66
CA ASP A 109 9.45 16.83 -2.23
C ASP A 109 10.75 16.01 -2.18
N LEU A 110 10.66 14.77 -1.71
CA LEU A 110 11.83 13.90 -1.67
C LEU A 110 12.37 13.62 -3.07
N ILE A 111 11.48 13.38 -4.02
CA ILE A 111 11.87 13.14 -5.40
C ILE A 111 12.50 14.38 -6.01
N ALA A 112 11.90 15.56 -5.77
CA ALA A 112 12.46 16.83 -6.29
C ALA A 112 13.85 17.09 -5.71
N ALA A 113 14.05 16.85 -4.42
CA ALA A 113 15.35 17.03 -3.78
C ALA A 113 16.40 16.08 -4.37
N TYR A 114 16.02 14.83 -4.61
CA TYR A 114 16.92 13.86 -5.22
C TYR A 114 17.36 14.31 -6.61
N ARG A 115 16.40 14.74 -7.45
CA ARG A 115 16.69 15.17 -8.82
C ARG A 115 17.60 16.40 -8.86
N LYS A 116 17.51 17.23 -7.85
CA LYS A 116 18.31 18.44 -7.78
C LYS A 116 19.79 18.14 -7.58
N ASN A 117 20.11 16.99 -7.04
CA ASN A 117 21.48 16.60 -6.69
C ASN A 117 22.14 15.63 -7.68
N ILE A 118 21.52 15.36 -8.81
CA ILE A 118 22.10 14.48 -9.84
C ILE A 118 22.47 15.26 -11.14
#